data_a47bd9131e7d824d1d405b16dc4f21a2
#
_entry.id   a47bd9131e7d824d1d405b16dc4f21a2
#
_cell.length_a   1.000
_cell.length_b   1.000
_cell.length_c   1.000
_cell.angle_alpha   90.00
_cell.angle_beta   90.00
_cell.angle_gamma   90.00
#
_symmetry.space_group_name_H-M   'P 1'
#
loop_
_entity.id
_entity.type
_entity.pdbx_description
1 polymer ?
#
loop_
_entity_poly.entity_id
_entity_poly.type
_entity_poly.pdbx_seq_one_letter_code
_entity_poly.pdbx_strand_id
1 'polypeptide(L)'
;CVDKTGTITNNTMKVLDIFDKNGNSLIDKKEDLKILAKYINTIEDKNITMDAIKEQLYGISVEKLSNIEKENFNSKNKFSFIKIDENVTYKLGAPEILLNKEYEELVNKRTKNGERLIVFVEVKNDEATPILFISLKNEIRKNAKEIFEFFDNRKVQIRVISGDNPITVSSIAKQAGIKGYEKYIDCRELKNYVDIQKAVKKYMIFGRVNPEQKRQIIKALKEQGLKVAMTGDGVN
;
A
#
# COMPACT_ATOMS: atom_id res chain seq x y z
N CYS A 1 18.75 2.07 8.44
CA CYS A 1 17.30 1.95 8.23
C CYS A 1 16.91 2.62 6.92
N VAL A 2 16.01 2.00 6.19
CA VAL A 2 15.55 2.52 4.89
C VAL A 2 14.02 2.55 4.87
N ASP A 3 13.46 3.59 4.26
CA ASP A 3 12.03 3.60 3.90
C ASP A 3 11.81 2.74 2.65
N LYS A 4 10.59 2.25 2.45
CA LYS A 4 10.25 1.47 1.25
C LYS A 4 10.05 2.40 0.06
N THR A 5 9.08 3.33 0.19
CA THR A 5 8.60 4.17 -0.91
C THR A 5 9.61 5.26 -1.24
N GLY A 6 9.92 5.45 -2.52
CA GLY A 6 10.90 6.45 -2.95
C GLY A 6 12.36 6.10 -2.68
N THR A 7 12.65 5.07 -1.85
CA THR A 7 14.00 4.63 -1.49
C THR A 7 14.34 3.28 -2.10
N ILE A 8 13.66 2.21 -1.70
CA ILE A 8 13.80 0.88 -2.32
C ILE A 8 13.08 0.85 -3.66
N THR A 9 11.92 1.50 -3.73
CA THR A 9 11.09 1.60 -4.93
C THR A 9 11.18 2.98 -5.57
N ASN A 10 10.82 3.07 -6.83
CA ASN A 10 10.54 4.34 -7.48
C ASN A 10 9.29 4.99 -6.86
N ASN A 11 9.14 6.31 -7.09
CA ASN A 11 7.90 7.05 -6.77
C ASN A 11 6.82 6.86 -7.86
N THR A 12 6.85 5.72 -8.55
CA THR A 12 5.86 5.32 -9.54
C THR A 12 5.19 4.03 -9.12
N MET A 13 3.95 3.88 -9.54
CA MET A 13 3.15 2.69 -9.29
C MET A 13 2.55 2.22 -10.61
N LYS A 14 2.36 0.93 -10.78
CA LYS A 14 1.68 0.37 -11.95
C LYS A 14 0.53 -0.52 -11.51
N VAL A 15 -0.57 -0.45 -12.25
CA VAL A 15 -1.65 -1.43 -12.13
C VAL A 15 -1.15 -2.73 -12.75
N LEU A 16 -1.23 -3.83 -12.00
CA LEU A 16 -0.90 -5.17 -12.47
C LEU A 16 -2.14 -5.88 -13.01
N ASP A 17 -3.26 -5.69 -12.31
CA ASP A 17 -4.53 -6.34 -12.65
C ASP A 17 -5.70 -5.56 -12.07
N ILE A 18 -6.85 -5.63 -12.74
CA ILE A 18 -8.16 -5.21 -12.24
C ILE A 18 -9.05 -6.43 -12.38
N PHE A 19 -9.67 -6.89 -11.29
CA PHE A 19 -10.40 -8.14 -11.29
C PHE A 19 -11.67 -8.06 -10.41
N ASP A 20 -12.61 -8.96 -10.68
CA ASP A 20 -13.86 -9.09 -9.94
C ASP A 20 -13.67 -9.82 -8.59
N LYS A 21 -14.75 -9.94 -7.82
CA LYS A 21 -14.77 -10.65 -6.53
C LYS A 21 -14.43 -12.15 -6.62
N ASN A 22 -14.54 -12.74 -7.81
CA ASN A 22 -14.20 -14.14 -8.07
C ASN A 22 -12.74 -14.31 -8.52
N GLY A 23 -12.00 -13.21 -8.70
CA GLY A 23 -10.63 -13.21 -9.16
C GLY A 23 -10.45 -13.23 -10.67
N ASN A 24 -11.53 -13.06 -11.46
CA ASN A 24 -11.45 -12.99 -12.92
C ASN A 24 -10.92 -11.63 -13.35
N SER A 25 -9.86 -11.61 -14.17
CA SER A 25 -9.29 -10.37 -14.67
C SER A 25 -10.25 -9.63 -15.60
N LEU A 26 -10.34 -8.34 -15.42
CA LEU A 26 -11.14 -7.39 -16.20
C LEU A 26 -10.28 -6.33 -16.87
N ILE A 27 -8.95 -6.43 -16.76
CA ILE A 27 -8.01 -5.37 -17.17
C ILE A 27 -8.17 -4.95 -18.64
N ASP A 28 -8.56 -5.87 -19.51
CA ASP A 28 -8.79 -5.62 -20.94
C ASP A 28 -10.28 -5.40 -21.30
N LYS A 29 -11.18 -5.48 -20.31
CA LYS A 29 -12.63 -5.36 -20.52
C LYS A 29 -13.11 -3.94 -20.29
N LYS A 30 -12.92 -3.07 -21.26
CA LYS A 30 -13.20 -1.62 -21.13
C LYS A 30 -14.61 -1.30 -20.68
N GLU A 31 -15.62 -2.07 -21.08
CA GLU A 31 -17.01 -1.85 -20.67
C GLU A 31 -17.21 -2.02 -19.16
N ASP A 32 -16.60 -3.09 -18.59
CA ASP A 32 -16.70 -3.39 -17.16
C ASP A 32 -15.95 -2.35 -16.29
N LEU A 33 -15.02 -1.61 -16.91
CA LEU A 33 -14.22 -0.59 -16.23
C LEU A 33 -14.82 0.82 -16.31
N LYS A 34 -15.91 1.03 -17.05
CA LYS A 34 -16.52 2.36 -17.23
C LYS A 34 -16.95 3.01 -15.92
N ILE A 35 -17.51 2.23 -15.00
CA ILE A 35 -17.94 2.75 -13.70
C ILE A 35 -16.76 3.23 -12.86
N LEU A 36 -15.66 2.50 -12.87
CA LEU A 36 -14.40 2.90 -12.21
C LEU A 36 -13.83 4.16 -12.89
N ALA A 37 -13.79 4.20 -14.22
CA ALA A 37 -13.30 5.36 -14.96
C ALA A 37 -14.13 6.62 -14.64
N LYS A 38 -15.46 6.49 -14.55
CA LYS A 38 -16.37 7.57 -14.17
C LYS A 38 -16.07 8.08 -12.74
N TYR A 39 -15.87 7.15 -11.80
CA TYR A 39 -15.46 7.47 -10.43
C TYR A 39 -14.13 8.23 -10.40
N ILE A 40 -13.09 7.70 -11.04
CA ILE A 40 -11.73 8.26 -11.05
C ILE A 40 -11.71 9.67 -11.67
N ASN A 41 -12.46 9.89 -12.74
CA ASN A 41 -12.57 11.21 -13.38
C ASN A 41 -13.32 12.22 -12.50
N THR A 42 -14.20 11.76 -11.62
CA THR A 42 -15.01 12.62 -10.75
C THR A 42 -14.28 12.99 -9.46
N ILE A 43 -13.53 12.06 -8.85
CA ILE A 43 -12.90 12.28 -7.54
C ILE A 43 -11.67 13.22 -7.60
N GLU A 44 -10.94 13.26 -8.72
CA GLU A 44 -9.82 14.18 -8.97
C GLU A 44 -8.65 14.12 -7.95
N ASP A 45 -8.49 13.00 -7.25
CA ASP A 45 -7.34 12.79 -6.38
C ASP A 45 -6.01 12.87 -7.14
N LYS A 46 -5.01 13.46 -6.51
CA LYS A 46 -3.66 13.60 -7.05
C LYS A 46 -2.68 12.82 -6.17
N ASN A 47 -2.48 11.56 -6.49
CA ASN A 47 -1.48 10.72 -5.85
C ASN A 47 -1.04 9.60 -6.79
N ILE A 48 0.11 8.99 -6.51
CA ILE A 48 0.73 7.97 -7.38
C ILE A 48 -0.18 6.76 -7.67
N THR A 49 -1.09 6.41 -6.75
CA THR A 49 -2.07 5.33 -6.94
C THR A 49 -3.12 5.71 -7.97
N MET A 50 -3.66 6.92 -7.84
CA MET A 50 -4.67 7.43 -8.77
C MET A 50 -4.09 7.69 -10.15
N ASP A 51 -2.84 8.15 -10.22
CA ASP A 51 -2.14 8.36 -11.49
C ASP A 51 -1.96 7.02 -12.24
N ALA A 52 -1.55 5.96 -11.54
CA ALA A 52 -1.44 4.63 -12.11
C ALA A 52 -2.80 4.09 -12.62
N ILE A 53 -3.88 4.32 -11.87
CA ILE A 53 -5.22 3.88 -12.29
C ILE A 53 -5.70 4.69 -13.50
N LYS A 54 -5.47 6.01 -13.52
CA LYS A 54 -5.79 6.87 -14.67
C LYS A 54 -5.06 6.43 -15.93
N GLU A 55 -3.77 6.09 -15.80
CA GLU A 55 -2.97 5.57 -16.90
C GLU A 55 -3.56 4.25 -17.45
N GLN A 56 -3.95 3.33 -16.58
CA GLN A 56 -4.57 2.06 -16.98
C GLN A 56 -5.94 2.24 -17.66
N LEU A 57 -6.71 3.22 -17.21
CA LEU A 57 -8.04 3.53 -17.76
C LEU A 57 -7.98 4.48 -18.97
N TYR A 58 -6.78 4.83 -19.44
CA TYR A 58 -6.61 5.71 -20.59
C TYR A 58 -7.35 5.16 -21.83
N GLY A 59 -8.08 6.05 -22.50
CA GLY A 59 -8.90 5.69 -23.67
C GLY A 59 -10.29 5.13 -23.34
N ILE A 60 -10.69 5.08 -22.07
CA ILE A 60 -12.09 4.85 -21.68
C ILE A 60 -12.78 6.22 -21.54
N SER A 61 -13.55 6.56 -22.57
CA SER A 61 -14.29 7.83 -22.56
C SER A 61 -15.56 7.70 -21.70
N VAL A 62 -15.64 8.52 -20.66
CA VAL A 62 -16.82 8.62 -19.77
C VAL A 62 -17.00 10.06 -19.32
N GLU A 63 -18.25 10.46 -19.11
CA GLU A 63 -18.59 11.76 -18.57
C GLU A 63 -18.31 11.80 -17.05
N LYS A 64 -17.84 12.96 -16.57
CA LYS A 64 -17.77 13.22 -15.13
C LYS A 64 -19.17 13.38 -14.55
N LEU A 65 -19.29 12.99 -13.28
CA LEU A 65 -20.48 13.33 -12.49
C LEU A 65 -20.35 14.78 -12.00
N SER A 66 -21.41 15.55 -12.15
CA SER A 66 -21.49 16.94 -11.68
C SER A 66 -22.48 17.06 -10.51
N ASN A 67 -22.30 18.09 -9.68
CA ASN A 67 -23.17 18.40 -8.53
C ASN A 67 -23.37 17.24 -7.56
N ILE A 68 -22.27 16.56 -7.22
CA ILE A 68 -22.28 15.34 -6.42
C ILE A 68 -21.42 15.52 -5.17
N GLU A 69 -21.87 14.98 -4.04
CA GLU A 69 -21.11 14.93 -2.81
C GLU A 69 -19.93 13.98 -2.97
N LYS A 70 -18.72 14.45 -2.69
CA LYS A 70 -17.49 13.65 -2.79
C LYS A 70 -16.47 14.05 -1.75
N GLU A 71 -15.65 13.10 -1.32
CA GLU A 71 -14.48 13.33 -0.49
C GLU A 71 -13.27 12.63 -1.09
N ASN A 72 -12.19 13.38 -1.24
CA ASN A 72 -10.91 12.87 -1.70
C ASN A 72 -10.28 11.93 -0.67
N PHE A 73 -9.33 11.11 -1.11
CA PHE A 73 -8.63 10.19 -0.23
C PHE A 73 -8.00 10.91 0.96
N ASN A 74 -8.24 10.36 2.12
CA ASN A 74 -7.62 10.83 3.36
C ASN A 74 -7.00 9.65 4.12
N SER A 75 -5.79 9.87 4.65
CA SER A 75 -5.00 8.83 5.30
C SER A 75 -5.60 8.31 6.61
N LYS A 76 -6.50 9.08 7.25
CA LYS A 76 -7.21 8.68 8.45
C LYS A 76 -8.30 7.66 8.13
N ASN A 77 -9.12 7.95 7.11
CA ASN A 77 -10.23 7.09 6.67
C ASN A 77 -9.75 5.96 5.74
N LYS A 78 -8.64 6.19 5.00
CA LYS A 78 -8.06 5.26 4.01
C LYS A 78 -8.95 4.93 2.82
N PHE A 79 -9.91 5.77 2.50
CA PHE A 79 -10.71 5.71 1.30
C PHE A 79 -11.09 7.10 0.80
N SER A 80 -11.53 7.18 -0.45
CA SER A 80 -12.28 8.29 -1.04
C SER A 80 -13.68 7.83 -1.35
N PHE A 81 -14.64 8.74 -1.48
CA PHE A 81 -16.01 8.38 -1.84
C PHE A 81 -16.69 9.39 -2.77
N ILE A 82 -17.71 8.90 -3.47
CA ILE A 82 -18.67 9.67 -4.24
C ILE A 82 -20.06 9.16 -3.88
N LYS A 83 -20.94 10.07 -3.44
CA LYS A 83 -22.33 9.76 -3.16
C LYS A 83 -23.19 10.06 -4.40
N ILE A 84 -23.77 9.03 -4.99
CA ILE A 84 -24.57 9.14 -6.22
C ILE A 84 -25.96 9.67 -5.92
N ASP A 85 -26.58 9.14 -4.88
CA ASP A 85 -27.89 9.54 -4.35
C ASP A 85 -27.98 9.22 -2.86
N GLU A 86 -29.18 9.32 -2.26
CA GLU A 86 -29.36 9.04 -0.83
C GLU A 86 -29.04 7.59 -0.44
N ASN A 87 -29.15 6.65 -1.39
CA ASN A 87 -29.03 5.21 -1.15
C ASN A 87 -27.72 4.59 -1.66
N VAL A 88 -27.01 5.26 -2.59
CA VAL A 88 -25.87 4.69 -3.30
C VAL A 88 -24.63 5.56 -3.13
N THR A 89 -23.60 4.98 -2.54
CA THR A 89 -22.28 5.59 -2.42
C THR A 89 -21.23 4.66 -3.00
N TYR A 90 -20.35 5.17 -3.86
CA TYR A 90 -19.15 4.45 -4.29
C TYR A 90 -17.97 4.86 -3.43
N LYS A 91 -17.16 3.86 -3.00
CA LYS A 91 -15.93 4.09 -2.26
C LYS A 91 -14.75 3.37 -2.91
N LEU A 92 -13.57 4.00 -2.87
CA LEU A 92 -12.32 3.40 -3.32
C LEU A 92 -11.30 3.51 -2.20
N GLY A 93 -10.73 2.39 -1.76
CA GLY A 93 -9.81 2.43 -0.64
C GLY A 93 -9.22 1.09 -0.20
N ALA A 94 -8.73 1.07 1.04
CA ALA A 94 -8.10 -0.10 1.63
C ALA A 94 -9.12 -1.22 1.90
N PRO A 95 -8.86 -2.46 1.44
CA PRO A 95 -9.77 -3.59 1.65
C PRO A 95 -10.09 -3.84 3.12
N GLU A 96 -9.11 -3.69 4.01
CA GLU A 96 -9.27 -3.91 5.45
C GLU A 96 -10.20 -2.90 6.15
N ILE A 97 -10.57 -1.82 5.45
CA ILE A 97 -11.50 -0.78 5.95
C ILE A 97 -12.89 -0.93 5.31
N LEU A 98 -12.92 -1.32 4.04
CA LEU A 98 -14.15 -1.31 3.25
C LEU A 98 -14.85 -2.67 3.18
N LEU A 99 -14.13 -3.77 3.49
CA LEU A 99 -14.66 -5.12 3.36
C LEU A 99 -14.72 -5.85 4.70
N ASN A 100 -15.61 -6.83 4.78
CA ASN A 100 -15.66 -7.81 5.86
C ASN A 100 -14.58 -8.90 5.69
N LYS A 101 -14.52 -9.86 6.64
CA LYS A 101 -13.51 -10.92 6.65
C LYS A 101 -13.63 -11.93 5.50
N GLU A 102 -14.75 -11.97 4.81
CA GLU A 102 -14.99 -12.90 3.70
C GLU A 102 -13.92 -12.80 2.60
N TYR A 103 -13.40 -11.58 2.37
CA TYR A 103 -12.40 -11.33 1.33
C TYR A 103 -10.95 -11.40 1.82
N GLU A 104 -10.72 -11.75 3.08
CA GLU A 104 -9.38 -11.74 3.69
C GLU A 104 -8.41 -12.71 3.00
N GLU A 105 -8.89 -13.87 2.58
CA GLU A 105 -8.07 -14.86 1.87
C GLU A 105 -7.62 -14.35 0.51
N LEU A 106 -8.53 -13.74 -0.27
CA LEU A 106 -8.24 -13.12 -1.57
C LEU A 106 -7.19 -12.01 -1.42
N VAL A 107 -7.39 -11.12 -0.44
CA VAL A 107 -6.46 -10.01 -0.13
C VAL A 107 -5.08 -10.55 0.26
N ASN A 108 -5.02 -11.53 1.16
CA ASN A 108 -3.77 -12.13 1.63
C ASN A 108 -3.01 -12.85 0.52
N LYS A 109 -3.69 -13.54 -0.38
CA LYS A 109 -3.07 -14.21 -1.53
C LYS A 109 -2.34 -13.24 -2.44
N ARG A 110 -2.95 -12.09 -2.74
CA ARG A 110 -2.36 -11.05 -3.61
C ARG A 110 -1.24 -10.30 -2.90
N THR A 111 -1.42 -9.91 -1.64
CA THR A 111 -0.41 -9.17 -0.88
C THR A 111 0.86 -9.99 -0.62
N LYS A 112 0.77 -11.32 -0.51
CA LYS A 112 1.96 -12.21 -0.40
C LYS A 112 2.92 -12.07 -1.57
N ASN A 113 2.43 -11.69 -2.75
CA ASN A 113 3.26 -11.44 -3.94
C ASN A 113 3.88 -10.03 -3.96
N GLY A 114 3.68 -9.23 -2.91
CA GLY A 114 4.16 -7.85 -2.82
C GLY A 114 3.27 -6.84 -3.53
N GLU A 115 2.05 -7.24 -3.87
CA GLU A 115 1.06 -6.37 -4.48
C GLU A 115 0.40 -5.49 -3.41
N ARG A 116 0.11 -4.24 -3.75
CA ARG A 116 -0.80 -3.40 -2.99
C ARG A 116 -2.19 -3.57 -3.58
N LEU A 117 -3.14 -3.96 -2.74
CA LEU A 117 -4.51 -4.14 -3.19
C LEU A 117 -5.36 -2.97 -2.70
N ILE A 118 -6.20 -2.45 -3.56
CA ILE A 118 -7.29 -1.54 -3.23
C ILE A 118 -8.60 -2.09 -3.79
N VAL A 119 -9.71 -1.71 -3.20
CA VAL A 119 -11.03 -2.18 -3.60
C VAL A 119 -11.93 -1.00 -3.94
N PHE A 120 -12.71 -1.18 -4.99
CA PHE A 120 -13.81 -0.32 -5.38
C PHE A 120 -15.13 -0.99 -5.01
N VAL A 121 -15.90 -0.35 -4.15
CA VAL A 121 -17.14 -0.90 -3.60
C VAL A 121 -18.34 0.01 -3.89
N GLU A 122 -19.49 -0.60 -4.02
CA GLU A 122 -20.78 0.05 -3.91
C GLU A 122 -21.31 -0.13 -2.49
N VAL A 123 -21.77 0.94 -1.86
CA VAL A 123 -22.40 0.91 -0.54
C VAL A 123 -23.87 1.25 -0.71
N LYS A 124 -24.75 0.30 -0.32
CA LYS A 124 -26.21 0.45 -0.28
C LYS A 124 -26.71 0.02 1.08
N ASN A 125 -27.54 0.83 1.72
CA ASN A 125 -28.10 0.54 3.05
C ASN A 125 -27.01 0.15 4.07
N ASP A 126 -25.89 0.88 4.08
CA ASP A 126 -24.70 0.63 4.89
C ASP A 126 -23.94 -0.69 4.62
N GLU A 127 -24.34 -1.44 3.60
CA GLU A 127 -23.65 -2.67 3.18
C GLU A 127 -22.73 -2.40 1.99
N ALA A 128 -21.46 -2.72 2.16
CA ALA A 128 -20.43 -2.56 1.14
C ALA A 128 -20.29 -3.83 0.31
N THR A 129 -20.55 -3.73 -0.98
CA THR A 129 -20.38 -4.82 -1.95
C THR A 129 -19.19 -4.51 -2.88
N PRO A 130 -18.16 -5.37 -2.97
CA PRO A 130 -17.03 -5.14 -3.87
C PRO A 130 -17.47 -5.30 -5.33
N ILE A 131 -17.12 -4.29 -6.13
CA ILE A 131 -17.30 -4.30 -7.58
C ILE A 131 -16.01 -4.78 -8.24
N LEU A 132 -14.88 -4.15 -7.88
CA LEU A 132 -13.57 -4.40 -8.48
C LEU A 132 -12.47 -4.37 -7.42
N PHE A 133 -11.48 -5.21 -7.62
CA PHE A 133 -10.19 -5.14 -6.93
C PHE A 133 -9.13 -4.64 -7.90
N ILE A 134 -8.25 -3.78 -7.44
CA ILE A 134 -7.16 -3.21 -8.24
C ILE A 134 -5.86 -3.60 -7.56
N SER A 135 -5.06 -4.39 -8.25
CA SER A 135 -3.73 -4.80 -7.81
C SER A 135 -2.68 -3.85 -8.39
N LEU A 136 -1.86 -3.30 -7.52
CA LEU A 136 -0.81 -2.35 -7.88
C LEU A 136 0.54 -2.80 -7.32
N LYS A 137 1.61 -2.36 -7.97
CA LYS A 137 2.98 -2.62 -7.55
C LYS A 137 3.85 -1.39 -7.74
N ASN A 138 4.67 -1.10 -6.74
CA ASN A 138 5.77 -0.15 -6.91
C ASN A 138 6.93 -0.84 -7.64
N GLU A 139 7.51 -0.19 -8.61
CA GLU A 139 8.72 -0.67 -9.28
C GLU A 139 9.92 -0.53 -8.34
N ILE A 140 10.67 -1.62 -8.14
CA ILE A 140 11.92 -1.59 -7.41
C ILE A 140 12.96 -0.87 -8.27
N ARG A 141 13.78 -0.03 -7.66
CA ARG A 141 14.87 0.66 -8.35
C ARG A 141 15.82 -0.36 -8.98
N LYS A 142 16.21 -0.12 -10.23
CA LYS A 142 17.07 -1.04 -11.01
C LYS A 142 18.37 -1.42 -10.30
N ASN A 143 18.95 -0.48 -9.55
CA ASN A 143 20.20 -0.65 -8.82
C ASN A 143 20.02 -1.07 -7.35
N ALA A 144 18.78 -1.33 -6.89
CA ALA A 144 18.51 -1.64 -5.47
C ALA A 144 19.30 -2.86 -5.00
N LYS A 145 19.29 -3.94 -5.78
CA LYS A 145 19.98 -5.18 -5.43
C LYS A 145 21.49 -4.98 -5.26
N GLU A 146 22.13 -4.30 -6.19
CA GLU A 146 23.56 -3.97 -6.15
C GLU A 146 23.92 -3.12 -4.91
N ILE A 147 23.09 -2.11 -4.61
CA ILE A 147 23.30 -1.25 -3.44
C ILE A 147 23.17 -2.04 -2.14
N PHE A 148 22.18 -2.91 -2.00
CA PHE A 148 22.01 -3.70 -0.77
C PHE A 148 23.08 -4.78 -0.62
N GLU A 149 23.55 -5.39 -1.70
CA GLU A 149 24.72 -6.27 -1.69
C GLU A 149 26.00 -5.51 -1.26
N PHE A 150 26.19 -4.28 -1.71
CA PHE A 150 27.31 -3.43 -1.28
C PHE A 150 27.28 -3.17 0.23
N PHE A 151 26.12 -2.88 0.82
CA PHE A 151 25.99 -2.70 2.26
C PHE A 151 26.20 -4.00 3.02
N ASP A 152 25.68 -5.12 2.55
CA ASP A 152 25.84 -6.42 3.17
C ASP A 152 27.33 -6.85 3.22
N ASN A 153 28.06 -6.67 2.12
CA ASN A 153 29.49 -6.94 2.04
C ASN A 153 30.33 -6.11 3.05
N ARG A 154 29.80 -4.96 3.49
CA ARG A 154 30.37 -4.10 4.53
C ARG A 154 29.81 -4.37 5.93
N LYS A 155 29.06 -5.47 6.10
CA LYS A 155 28.44 -5.86 7.38
C LYS A 155 27.47 -4.79 7.93
N VAL A 156 26.87 -3.99 7.06
CA VAL A 156 25.83 -3.04 7.43
C VAL A 156 24.49 -3.75 7.36
N GLN A 157 23.84 -3.87 8.51
CA GLN A 157 22.50 -4.46 8.58
C GLN A 157 21.45 -3.47 8.07
N ILE A 158 20.62 -3.92 7.13
CA ILE A 158 19.50 -3.12 6.61
C ILE A 158 18.23 -3.48 7.37
N ARG A 159 17.52 -2.44 7.82
CA ARG A 159 16.15 -2.57 8.35
C ARG A 159 15.22 -1.71 7.52
N VAL A 160 14.09 -2.29 7.13
CA VAL A 160 13.06 -1.58 6.37
C VAL A 160 11.94 -1.14 7.30
N ILE A 161 11.58 0.14 7.25
CA ILE A 161 10.54 0.74 8.09
C ILE A 161 9.52 1.38 7.14
N SER A 162 8.26 0.92 7.15
CA SER A 162 7.24 1.37 6.22
C SER A 162 5.85 1.42 6.87
N GLY A 163 5.01 2.33 6.40
CA GLY A 163 3.59 2.38 6.74
C GLY A 163 2.74 1.29 6.07
N ASP A 164 3.30 0.56 5.10
CA ASP A 164 2.58 -0.47 4.35
C ASP A 164 2.45 -1.80 5.12
N ASN A 165 1.63 -2.70 4.58
CA ASN A 165 1.47 -4.06 5.09
C ASN A 165 2.83 -4.78 5.18
N PRO A 166 3.18 -5.41 6.33
CA PRO A 166 4.49 -6.03 6.53
C PRO A 166 4.81 -7.15 5.52
N ILE A 167 3.82 -7.91 5.06
CA ILE A 167 4.01 -8.97 4.06
C ILE A 167 4.42 -8.35 2.72
N THR A 168 3.76 -7.26 2.31
CA THR A 168 4.13 -6.51 1.10
C THR A 168 5.55 -5.94 1.20
N VAL A 169 5.90 -5.35 2.34
CA VAL A 169 7.25 -4.80 2.59
C VAL A 169 8.30 -5.89 2.57
N SER A 170 8.04 -7.04 3.20
CA SER A 170 8.92 -8.22 3.19
C SER A 170 9.15 -8.74 1.77
N SER A 171 8.09 -8.86 0.97
CA SER A 171 8.19 -9.29 -0.44
C SER A 171 9.05 -8.34 -1.29
N ILE A 172 8.89 -7.03 -1.10
CA ILE A 172 9.72 -6.01 -1.78
C ILE A 172 11.17 -6.10 -1.31
N ALA A 173 11.41 -6.26 -0.01
CA ALA A 173 12.76 -6.43 0.55
C ALA A 173 13.45 -7.67 -0.02
N LYS A 174 12.72 -8.80 -0.17
CA LYS A 174 13.20 -10.01 -0.84
C LYS A 174 13.64 -9.73 -2.28
N GLN A 175 12.79 -9.08 -3.05
CA GLN A 175 13.07 -8.77 -4.47
C GLN A 175 14.25 -7.79 -4.61
N ALA A 176 14.45 -6.88 -3.64
CA ALA A 176 15.57 -5.97 -3.57
C ALA A 176 16.88 -6.62 -3.06
N GLY A 177 16.86 -7.90 -2.66
CA GLY A 177 18.03 -8.62 -2.16
C GLY A 177 18.39 -8.31 -0.70
N ILE A 178 17.49 -7.75 0.09
CA ILE A 178 17.71 -7.44 1.51
C ILE A 178 17.67 -8.74 2.33
N LYS A 179 18.73 -9.06 3.07
CA LYS A 179 18.79 -10.24 3.95
C LYS A 179 17.91 -10.07 5.19
N GLY A 180 17.31 -11.16 5.66
CA GLY A 180 16.44 -11.17 6.83
C GLY A 180 15.03 -10.62 6.52
N TYR A 181 14.65 -10.55 5.25
CA TYR A 181 13.31 -10.11 4.83
C TYR A 181 12.17 -10.94 5.44
N GLU A 182 12.42 -12.21 5.76
CA GLU A 182 11.51 -13.14 6.41
C GLU A 182 11.18 -12.76 7.87
N LYS A 183 12.03 -11.91 8.50
CA LYS A 183 11.87 -11.45 9.88
C LYS A 183 11.08 -10.14 9.90
N TYR A 184 9.78 -10.22 9.69
CA TYR A 184 8.88 -9.06 9.65
C TYR A 184 7.91 -9.02 10.82
N ILE A 185 7.40 -7.84 11.14
CA ILE A 185 6.39 -7.61 12.17
C ILE A 185 5.38 -6.55 11.72
N ASP A 186 4.12 -6.71 12.15
CA ASP A 186 3.08 -5.68 12.08
C ASP A 186 3.19 -4.79 13.33
N CYS A 187 3.57 -3.53 13.14
CA CYS A 187 3.80 -2.63 14.28
C CYS A 187 2.52 -2.24 15.04
N ARG A 188 1.33 -2.60 14.56
CA ARG A 188 0.09 -2.49 15.33
C ARG A 188 0.05 -3.44 16.53
N GLU A 189 0.85 -4.50 16.52
CA GLU A 189 1.01 -5.44 17.64
C GLU A 189 1.88 -4.87 18.77
N LEU A 190 2.68 -3.84 18.50
CA LEU A 190 3.57 -3.20 19.45
C LEU A 190 2.83 -2.11 20.24
N LYS A 191 2.48 -2.41 21.48
CA LYS A 191 1.62 -1.56 22.33
C LYS A 191 2.39 -0.46 23.06
N ASN A 192 3.66 -0.69 23.32
CA ASN A 192 4.49 0.21 24.14
C ASN A 192 5.96 0.17 23.70
N TYR A 193 6.78 1.05 24.28
CA TYR A 193 8.18 1.18 23.93
C TYR A 193 9.01 -0.10 24.24
N VAL A 194 8.67 -0.84 25.29
CA VAL A 194 9.35 -2.08 25.66
C VAL A 194 9.16 -3.15 24.57
N ASP A 195 7.97 -3.20 23.97
CA ASP A 195 7.71 -4.09 22.84
C ASP A 195 8.59 -3.73 21.64
N ILE A 196 8.75 -2.43 21.37
CA ILE A 196 9.63 -1.93 20.31
C ILE A 196 11.10 -2.33 20.59
N GLN A 197 11.59 -2.16 21.82
CA GLN A 197 12.95 -2.55 22.21
C GLN A 197 13.21 -4.05 22.01
N LYS A 198 12.21 -4.91 22.25
CA LYS A 198 12.29 -6.35 21.96
C LYS A 198 12.23 -6.62 20.45
N ALA A 199 11.33 -5.94 19.74
CA ALA A 199 11.13 -6.14 18.31
C ALA A 199 12.37 -5.78 17.49
N VAL A 200 13.08 -4.70 17.79
CA VAL A 200 14.28 -4.30 17.05
C VAL A 200 15.46 -5.28 17.18
N LYS A 201 15.43 -6.18 18.18
CA LYS A 201 16.43 -7.27 18.31
C LYS A 201 16.13 -8.44 17.37
N LYS A 202 14.84 -8.64 17.02
CA LYS A 202 14.36 -9.84 16.34
C LYS A 202 14.03 -9.61 14.87
N TYR A 203 13.42 -8.46 14.55
CA TYR A 203 12.86 -8.18 13.24
C TYR A 203 13.72 -7.23 12.41
N MET A 204 13.68 -7.43 11.09
CA MET A 204 14.37 -6.58 10.11
C MET A 204 13.41 -5.70 9.32
N ILE A 205 12.15 -6.16 9.21
CA ILE A 205 11.10 -5.48 8.44
C ILE A 205 9.99 -5.07 9.38
N PHE A 206 9.69 -3.77 9.40
CA PHE A 206 8.67 -3.15 10.22
C PHE A 206 7.59 -2.60 9.30
N GLY A 207 6.39 -3.21 9.32
CA GLY A 207 5.24 -2.77 8.55
C GLY A 207 4.20 -2.05 9.39
N ARG A 208 3.34 -1.25 8.76
CA ARG A 208 2.27 -0.45 9.38
C ARG A 208 2.77 0.45 10.51
N VAL A 209 3.97 0.99 10.30
CA VAL A 209 4.63 1.90 11.23
C VAL A 209 4.00 3.28 11.14
N ASN A 210 3.61 3.85 12.26
CA ASN A 210 3.25 5.27 12.34
C ASN A 210 4.49 6.15 12.59
N PRO A 211 4.41 7.48 12.40
CA PRO A 211 5.56 8.37 12.56
C PRO A 211 6.23 8.30 13.94
N GLU A 212 5.44 8.15 15.01
CA GLU A 212 5.98 8.03 16.37
C GLU A 212 6.73 6.72 16.58
N GLN A 213 6.17 5.60 16.12
CA GLN A 213 6.86 4.30 16.16
C GLN A 213 8.14 4.31 15.33
N LYS A 214 8.18 5.00 14.17
CA LYS A 214 9.39 5.16 13.37
C LYS A 214 10.50 5.80 14.18
N ARG A 215 10.19 6.88 14.88
CA ARG A 215 11.13 7.56 15.80
C ARG A 215 11.60 6.64 16.92
N GLN A 216 10.67 5.91 17.56
CA GLN A 216 10.96 5.00 18.66
C GLN A 216 11.83 3.81 18.24
N ILE A 217 11.64 3.24 17.03
CA ILE A 217 12.46 2.18 16.47
C ILE A 217 13.91 2.66 16.32
N ILE A 218 14.13 3.85 15.74
CA ILE A 218 15.47 4.44 15.60
C ILE A 218 16.12 4.66 16.97
N LYS A 219 15.36 5.18 17.93
CA LYS A 219 15.84 5.38 19.31
C LYS A 219 16.26 4.05 19.95
N ALA A 220 15.42 3.04 19.89
CA ALA A 220 15.68 1.71 20.45
C ALA A 220 16.93 1.05 19.86
N LEU A 221 17.18 1.23 18.55
CA LEU A 221 18.39 0.75 17.90
C LEU A 221 19.66 1.46 18.41
N LYS A 222 19.59 2.79 18.60
CA LYS A 222 20.70 3.58 19.16
C LYS A 222 21.00 3.19 20.61
N GLU A 223 19.97 2.92 21.41
CA GLU A 223 20.13 2.46 22.81
C GLU A 223 20.79 1.10 22.93
N GLN A 224 20.80 0.29 21.86
CA GLN A 224 21.58 -0.95 21.78
C GLN A 224 23.06 -0.73 21.39
N GLY A 225 23.52 0.51 21.34
CA GLY A 225 24.90 0.86 20.97
C GLY A 225 25.16 0.83 19.46
N LEU A 226 24.11 0.70 18.62
CA LEU A 226 24.29 0.67 17.17
C LEU A 226 24.42 2.09 16.60
N LYS A 227 25.31 2.24 15.62
CA LYS A 227 25.36 3.44 14.77
C LYS A 227 24.26 3.31 13.73
N VAL A 228 23.28 4.22 13.79
CA VAL A 228 22.07 4.15 12.95
C VAL A 228 22.02 5.33 12.00
N ALA A 229 21.90 5.04 10.70
CA ALA A 229 21.52 6.00 9.68
C ALA A 229 20.07 5.69 9.23
N MET A 230 19.31 6.71 8.87
CA MET A 230 17.98 6.59 8.27
C MET A 230 17.95 7.32 6.93
N THR A 231 17.47 6.64 5.90
CA THR A 231 17.21 7.25 4.59
C THR A 231 15.75 7.03 4.19
N GLY A 232 15.16 8.02 3.57
CA GLY A 232 13.80 8.06 3.09
C GLY A 232 13.63 9.23 2.12
N ASP A 233 12.44 9.40 1.58
CA ASP A 233 12.09 10.48 0.65
C ASP A 233 11.77 11.83 1.34
N GLY A 234 11.75 11.83 2.67
CA GLY A 234 11.47 13.02 3.47
C GLY A 234 10.00 13.38 3.62
N VAL A 235 9.09 12.57 3.08
CA VAL A 235 7.64 12.84 3.08
C VAL A 235 6.91 12.11 4.22
N ASN A 236 7.43 10.98 4.69
CA ASN A 236 6.79 10.10 5.69
C ASN A 236 7.60 9.98 6.99
#